data_cf43577e8e6f8c5031dfa0382d9cf815
#
_entry.id   cf43577e8e6f8c5031dfa0382d9cf815
#
_cell.length_a   1.000
_cell.length_b   1.000
_cell.length_c   1.000
_cell.angle_alpha   90.00
_cell.angle_beta   90.00
_cell.angle_gamma   90.00
#
_symmetry.space_group_name_H-M   'P 1'
#
loop_
_entity.id
_entity.type
_entity.pdbx_description
1 polymer ?
#
loop_
_entity_poly.entity_id
_entity_poly.type
_entity_poly.pdbx_seq_one_letter_code
_entity_poly.pdbx_strand_id
1 'polypeptide(L)'
;FLLAVHLRTQPNTLINRGAAMLDQTFETPKPKVIAGAKYDWELVIGLEVHAQVSTHAKLFSGASTTFGAEPNSNVAFVDAGMPGMLPVINEECVAQAVRTGLGLKAEINKFSAFDRKNYFYPDLPQGYQISQLYHPIVGEGEVFVEMGDGTARMVRIERIHLEQDAGKSVHDMDPNNSFVDLN
;
A
#
# COMPACT_ATOMS: atom_id res chain seq x y z
N PHE A 1 -1.97 -7.27 7.30
CA PHE A 1 -2.68 -6.04 6.91
C PHE A 1 -1.72 -5.11 6.20
N LEU A 2 -2.12 -4.63 5.02
CA LEU A 2 -1.29 -3.84 4.12
C LEU A 2 -1.67 -2.36 4.14
N LEU A 3 -0.66 -1.52 4.23
CA LEU A 3 -0.72 -0.12 3.86
C LEU A 3 -0.06 0.01 2.49
N ALA A 4 -0.85 0.19 1.45
CA ALA A 4 -0.34 0.35 0.10
C ALA A 4 -0.05 1.83 -0.17
N VAL A 5 1.17 2.12 -0.58
CA VAL A 5 1.65 3.47 -0.93
C VAL A 5 1.89 3.52 -2.43
N HIS A 6 1.08 4.29 -3.14
CA HIS A 6 1.30 4.53 -4.56
C HIS A 6 2.22 5.73 -4.75
N LEU A 7 3.37 5.48 -5.34
CA LEU A 7 4.39 6.48 -5.62
C LEU A 7 4.36 6.84 -7.10
N ARG A 8 4.38 8.13 -7.38
CA ARG A 8 4.57 8.64 -8.74
C ARG A 8 5.97 9.22 -8.86
N THR A 9 6.86 8.54 -9.56
CA THR A 9 8.18 9.08 -9.84
C THR A 9 8.08 10.11 -10.95
N GLN A 10 8.53 11.33 -10.63
CA GLN A 10 8.80 12.33 -11.67
C GLN A 10 10.28 12.24 -12.03
N PRO A 11 10.66 12.38 -13.32
CA PRO A 11 12.05 12.35 -13.69
C PRO A 11 12.81 13.54 -13.08
N ASN A 12 13.81 13.21 -12.28
CA ASN A 12 14.95 14.04 -11.87
C ASN A 12 14.72 15.49 -11.39
N THR A 13 14.32 15.67 -10.15
CA THR A 13 14.66 16.91 -9.43
C THR A 13 15.80 16.61 -8.45
N LEU A 14 17.01 16.97 -8.79
CA LEU A 14 18.16 16.94 -7.90
C LEU A 14 18.10 18.16 -6.97
N ILE A 15 18.05 17.92 -5.67
CA ILE A 15 18.11 18.97 -4.66
C ILE A 15 19.54 19.01 -4.11
N ASN A 16 20.22 20.15 -4.28
CA ASN A 16 21.54 20.38 -3.71
C ASN A 16 21.39 20.82 -2.25
N ARG A 17 22.00 20.11 -1.29
CA ARG A 17 22.01 20.47 0.12
C ARG A 17 22.84 21.73 0.31
N GLY A 18 22.21 22.87 0.47
CA GLY A 18 22.91 24.14 0.79
C GLY A 18 22.08 25.41 0.66
N ALA A 19 20.89 25.34 0.12
CA ALA A 19 20.01 26.50 0.02
C ALA A 19 18.75 26.32 0.86
N ALA A 20 18.34 27.40 1.52
CA ALA A 20 17.23 27.48 2.45
C ALA A 20 15.97 26.75 1.96
N MET A 21 15.36 26.02 2.88
CA MET A 21 14.21 25.10 2.71
C MET A 21 12.87 25.81 2.41
N LEU A 22 12.87 27.04 1.97
CA LEU A 22 11.69 27.89 1.81
C LEU A 22 11.74 28.51 0.42
N ASP A 23 10.97 28.00 -0.50
CA ASP A 23 10.70 28.56 -1.84
C ASP A 23 11.46 27.96 -3.03
N GLN A 24 11.31 26.65 -3.22
CA GLN A 24 11.69 26.02 -4.49
C GLN A 24 10.43 25.66 -5.27
N THR A 25 10.12 26.43 -6.28
CA THR A 25 9.20 26.04 -7.37
C THR A 25 9.84 24.87 -8.11
N PHE A 26 9.36 23.66 -7.87
CA PHE A 26 9.81 22.48 -8.60
C PHE A 26 9.24 22.52 -10.01
N GLU A 27 10.11 22.80 -10.99
CA GLU A 27 9.72 22.58 -12.37
C GLU A 27 9.44 21.09 -12.60
N THR A 28 8.27 20.79 -13.12
CA THR A 28 7.93 19.43 -13.56
C THR A 28 8.86 19.07 -14.71
N PRO A 29 9.76 18.08 -14.55
CA PRO A 29 10.68 17.71 -15.61
C PRO A 29 9.90 17.29 -16.86
N LYS A 30 10.40 17.67 -18.02
CA LYS A 30 9.78 17.21 -19.28
C LYS A 30 9.84 15.68 -19.35
N PRO A 31 8.77 15.02 -19.79
CA PRO A 31 8.77 13.56 -19.92
C PRO A 31 9.89 13.11 -20.87
N LYS A 32 10.54 12.01 -20.52
CA LYS A 32 11.53 11.39 -21.40
C LYS A 32 10.81 10.72 -22.55
N VAL A 33 10.92 11.31 -23.72
CA VAL A 33 10.32 10.81 -24.95
C VAL A 33 11.35 9.99 -25.73
N ILE A 34 10.95 8.83 -26.21
CA ILE A 34 11.73 7.93 -27.06
C ILE A 34 11.09 7.95 -28.43
N ALA A 35 11.85 8.40 -29.43
CA ALA A 35 11.35 8.42 -30.81
C ALA A 35 11.11 7.01 -31.34
N GLY A 36 9.92 6.77 -31.86
CA GLY A 36 9.54 5.52 -32.52
C GLY A 36 9.30 5.72 -34.02
N ALA A 37 9.06 4.62 -34.73
CA ALA A 37 8.87 4.66 -36.21
C ALA A 37 7.56 5.36 -36.63
N LYS A 38 6.52 5.33 -35.80
CA LYS A 38 5.19 5.92 -36.09
C LYS A 38 4.73 6.93 -35.04
N TYR A 39 5.11 6.71 -33.78
CA TYR A 39 4.71 7.52 -32.62
C TYR A 39 5.89 7.65 -31.68
N ASP A 40 5.95 8.76 -30.97
CA ASP A 40 6.86 8.93 -29.87
C ASP A 40 6.28 8.27 -28.60
N TRP A 41 7.14 7.74 -27.74
CA TRP A 41 6.76 6.99 -26.56
C TRP A 41 7.25 7.69 -25.30
N GLU A 42 6.36 7.87 -24.33
CA GLU A 42 6.72 8.33 -23.00
C GLU A 42 6.92 7.14 -22.06
N LEU A 43 8.05 7.13 -21.34
CA LEU A 43 8.29 6.13 -20.28
C LEU A 43 7.62 6.60 -18.99
N VAL A 44 6.60 5.88 -18.58
CA VAL A 44 5.90 6.11 -17.29
C VAL A 44 6.16 4.93 -16.37
N ILE A 45 6.65 5.20 -15.15
CA ILE A 45 6.91 4.19 -14.12
C ILE A 45 6.09 4.54 -12.89
N GLY A 46 5.21 3.63 -12.50
CA GLY A 46 4.53 3.66 -11.21
C GLY A 46 5.19 2.69 -10.24
N LEU A 47 5.27 3.07 -8.97
CA LEU A 47 5.72 2.21 -7.89
C LEU A 47 4.61 2.08 -6.87
N GLU A 48 4.43 0.87 -6.36
CA GLU A 48 3.56 0.57 -5.23
C GLU A 48 4.41 -0.11 -4.15
N VAL A 49 4.31 0.39 -2.92
CA VAL A 49 5.03 -0.14 -1.77
C VAL A 49 4.01 -0.62 -0.74
N HIS A 50 4.16 -1.86 -0.30
CA HIS A 50 3.33 -2.44 0.74
C HIS A 50 4.08 -2.44 2.07
N ALA A 51 3.40 -2.02 3.14
CA ALA A 51 3.90 -2.07 4.50
C ALA A 51 2.86 -2.70 5.42
N GLN A 52 3.27 -3.71 6.18
CA GLN A 52 2.41 -4.30 7.20
C GLN A 52 2.39 -3.41 8.45
N VAL A 53 1.19 -3.14 8.94
CA VAL A 53 0.99 -2.29 10.12
C VAL A 53 1.03 -3.12 11.39
N SER A 54 1.78 -2.66 12.39
CA SER A 54 1.91 -3.34 13.68
C SER A 54 0.71 -3.03 14.56
N THR A 55 -0.22 -3.98 14.67
CA THR A 55 -1.38 -3.94 15.57
C THR A 55 -1.57 -5.30 16.23
N HIS A 56 -2.34 -5.38 17.31
CA HIS A 56 -2.60 -6.63 18.00
C HIS A 56 -3.69 -7.49 17.33
N ALA A 57 -4.51 -6.88 16.50
CA ALA A 57 -5.58 -7.55 15.75
C ALA A 57 -5.53 -7.12 14.28
N LYS A 58 -6.10 -7.94 13.41
CA LYS A 58 -6.18 -7.68 11.98
C LYS A 58 -7.04 -6.46 11.64
N LEU A 59 -6.94 -5.98 10.40
CA LEU A 59 -7.65 -4.80 9.92
C LEU A 59 -9.17 -4.94 10.03
N PHE A 60 -9.71 -6.13 9.72
CA PHE A 60 -11.16 -6.35 9.62
C PHE A 60 -11.68 -7.46 10.54
N SER A 61 -10.87 -7.96 11.45
CA SER A 61 -11.26 -8.98 12.41
C SER A 61 -10.51 -8.83 13.74
N GLY A 62 -11.03 -9.50 14.77
CA GLY A 62 -10.35 -9.60 16.07
C GLY A 62 -9.25 -10.66 16.13
N ALA A 63 -8.93 -11.34 15.03
CA ALA A 63 -7.87 -12.34 15.02
C ALA A 63 -6.51 -11.70 15.29
N SER A 64 -5.66 -12.43 16.03
CA SER A 64 -4.33 -11.96 16.41
C SER A 64 -3.43 -11.74 15.19
N THR A 65 -2.46 -10.84 15.34
CA THR A 65 -1.39 -10.59 14.36
C THR A 65 -0.04 -11.10 14.86
N THR A 66 -0.03 -12.00 15.84
CA THR A 66 1.20 -12.57 16.41
C THR A 66 2.00 -13.29 15.33
N PHE A 67 3.21 -12.80 15.08
CA PHE A 67 4.10 -13.39 14.08
C PHE A 67 4.63 -14.76 14.53
N GLY A 68 4.75 -15.69 13.57
CA GLY A 68 5.31 -17.02 13.82
C GLY A 68 4.36 -18.01 14.52
N ALA A 69 3.07 -17.71 14.56
CA ALA A 69 2.06 -18.67 15.03
C ALA A 69 1.87 -19.81 14.02
N GLU A 70 1.34 -20.94 14.49
CA GLU A 70 1.03 -22.09 13.63
C GLU A 70 0.06 -21.68 12.49
N PRO A 71 0.20 -22.23 11.29
CA PRO A 71 -0.66 -21.89 10.15
C PRO A 71 -2.14 -21.98 10.51
N ASN A 72 -2.92 -20.98 10.12
CA ASN A 72 -4.36 -20.86 10.36
C ASN A 72 -4.78 -20.87 11.83
N SER A 73 -3.88 -20.56 12.77
CA SER A 73 -4.23 -20.43 14.18
C SER A 73 -4.77 -19.05 14.57
N ASN A 74 -4.49 -18.03 13.78
CA ASN A 74 -4.93 -16.65 13.96
C ASN A 74 -5.98 -16.25 12.92
N VAL A 75 -7.08 -17.01 12.85
CA VAL A 75 -8.12 -16.84 11.83
C VAL A 75 -9.49 -16.68 12.49
N ALA A 76 -10.18 -15.58 12.19
CA ALA A 76 -11.58 -15.40 12.53
C ALA A 76 -12.48 -15.88 11.37
N PHE A 77 -13.76 -16.06 11.62
CA PHE A 77 -14.70 -16.52 10.58
C PHE A 77 -14.80 -15.57 9.39
N VAL A 78 -14.61 -14.27 9.60
CA VAL A 78 -14.57 -13.29 8.50
C VAL A 78 -13.33 -13.46 7.63
N ASP A 79 -12.19 -13.82 8.22
CA ASP A 79 -10.94 -14.08 7.48
C ASP A 79 -11.07 -15.34 6.62
N ALA A 80 -11.81 -16.34 7.11
CA ALA A 80 -12.10 -17.58 6.40
C ALA A 80 -13.24 -17.44 5.37
N GLY A 81 -13.82 -16.26 5.19
CA GLY A 81 -14.90 -16.03 4.22
C GLY A 81 -16.21 -16.76 4.56
N MET A 82 -16.47 -17.04 5.84
CA MET A 82 -17.67 -17.77 6.26
C MET A 82 -18.95 -16.98 5.96
N PRO A 83 -20.02 -17.66 5.53
CA PRO A 83 -21.29 -17.01 5.21
C PRO A 83 -21.87 -16.20 6.37
N GLY A 84 -22.35 -15.00 6.08
CA GLY A 84 -22.98 -14.10 7.06
C GLY A 84 -22.01 -13.28 7.90
N MET A 85 -20.69 -13.47 7.75
CA MET A 85 -19.69 -12.67 8.44
C MET A 85 -19.45 -11.33 7.74
N LEU A 86 -19.37 -10.26 8.52
CA LEU A 86 -19.06 -8.93 8.03
C LEU A 86 -17.77 -8.40 8.68
N PRO A 87 -16.93 -7.68 7.90
CA PRO A 87 -15.72 -7.08 8.43
C PRO A 87 -16.06 -5.93 9.38
N VAL A 88 -15.24 -5.79 10.43
CA VAL A 88 -15.28 -4.64 11.35
C VAL A 88 -13.89 -4.02 11.38
N ILE A 89 -13.82 -2.73 11.08
CA ILE A 89 -12.53 -2.02 10.99
C ILE A 89 -11.85 -1.88 12.35
N ASN A 90 -10.55 -2.06 12.34
CA ASN A 90 -9.69 -1.85 13.50
C ASN A 90 -9.25 -0.38 13.56
N GLU A 91 -9.64 0.32 14.64
CA GLU A 91 -9.32 1.74 14.86
C GLU A 91 -7.80 2.02 14.88
N GLU A 92 -7.01 1.13 15.47
CA GLU A 92 -5.55 1.31 15.52
C GLU A 92 -4.92 1.29 14.12
N CYS A 93 -5.45 0.48 13.20
CA CYS A 93 -5.00 0.49 11.81
C CYS A 93 -5.27 1.83 11.13
N VAL A 94 -6.44 2.43 11.39
CA VAL A 94 -6.79 3.76 10.90
C VAL A 94 -5.84 4.81 11.49
N ALA A 95 -5.61 4.76 12.80
CA ALA A 95 -4.71 5.69 13.47
C ALA A 95 -3.28 5.62 12.91
N GLN A 96 -2.78 4.42 12.63
CA GLN A 96 -1.45 4.24 12.03
C GLN A 96 -1.37 4.73 10.58
N ALA A 97 -2.42 4.52 9.78
CA ALA A 97 -2.48 5.08 8.43
C ALA A 97 -2.43 6.61 8.46
N VAL A 98 -3.17 7.24 9.37
CA VAL A 98 -3.15 8.70 9.57
C VAL A 98 -1.77 9.17 10.01
N ARG A 99 -1.14 8.51 11.00
CA ARG A 99 0.23 8.83 11.44
C ARG A 99 1.24 8.75 10.30
N THR A 100 1.14 7.70 9.48
CA THR A 100 1.99 7.53 8.30
C THR A 100 1.78 8.66 7.30
N GLY A 101 0.53 8.99 6.98
CA GLY A 101 0.20 10.11 6.11
C GLY A 101 0.77 11.43 6.59
N LEU A 102 0.63 11.74 7.88
CA LEU A 102 1.20 12.94 8.49
C LEU A 102 2.74 12.96 8.41
N GLY A 103 3.38 11.80 8.66
CA GLY A 103 4.84 11.67 8.56
C GLY A 103 5.37 11.88 7.14
N LEU A 104 4.56 11.59 6.14
CA LEU A 104 4.86 11.79 4.72
C LEU A 104 4.31 13.12 4.16
N LYS A 105 3.89 14.03 5.05
CA LYS A 105 3.30 15.33 4.69
C LYS A 105 2.13 15.22 3.70
N ALA A 106 1.38 14.13 3.79
CA ALA A 106 0.27 13.85 2.90
C ALA A 106 -1.05 14.42 3.46
N GLU A 107 -1.99 14.65 2.56
CA GLU A 107 -3.34 15.07 2.91
C GLU A 107 -4.10 13.93 3.60
N ILE A 108 -4.78 14.21 4.70
CA ILE A 108 -5.63 13.25 5.39
C ILE A 108 -7.09 13.47 4.99
N ASN A 109 -7.68 12.48 4.34
CA ASN A 109 -9.07 12.53 3.91
C ASN A 109 -10.00 12.23 5.09
N LYS A 110 -10.85 13.18 5.45
CA LYS A 110 -11.83 13.03 6.53
C LYS A 110 -13.01 12.13 6.16
N PHE A 111 -13.23 11.92 4.87
CA PHE A 111 -14.15 10.95 4.32
C PHE A 111 -13.36 9.87 3.60
N SER A 112 -13.55 8.63 4.02
CA SER A 112 -12.84 7.46 3.48
C SER A 112 -13.82 6.30 3.39
N ALA A 113 -13.70 5.49 2.34
CA ALA A 113 -14.57 4.34 2.11
C ALA A 113 -13.77 3.18 1.52
N PHE A 114 -14.25 1.97 1.77
CA PHE A 114 -13.69 0.76 1.22
C PHE A 114 -14.48 0.25 0.02
N ASP A 115 -13.75 -0.29 -0.93
CA ASP A 115 -14.25 -0.92 -2.14
C ASP A 115 -13.96 -2.41 -2.10
N ARG A 116 -14.68 -3.19 -2.90
CA ARG A 116 -14.39 -4.61 -3.13
C ARG A 116 -13.64 -4.76 -4.45
N LYS A 117 -12.37 -5.16 -4.34
CA LYS A 117 -11.55 -5.54 -5.48
C LYS A 117 -11.78 -7.03 -5.76
N ASN A 118 -12.59 -7.35 -6.75
CA ASN A 118 -12.90 -8.75 -7.10
C ASN A 118 -11.64 -9.49 -7.48
N TYR A 119 -11.42 -10.62 -6.81
CA TYR A 119 -10.20 -11.40 -6.91
C TYR A 119 -10.51 -12.85 -6.55
N PHE A 120 -10.43 -13.75 -7.53
CA PHE A 120 -10.85 -15.14 -7.38
C PHE A 120 -9.64 -16.06 -7.24
N TYR A 121 -9.01 -16.03 -6.07
CA TYR A 121 -7.86 -16.86 -5.74
C TYR A 121 -8.03 -17.45 -4.32
N PRO A 122 -7.44 -18.62 -4.03
CA PRO A 122 -7.62 -19.29 -2.74
C PRO A 122 -7.18 -18.49 -1.52
N ASP A 123 -6.24 -17.57 -1.67
CA ASP A 123 -5.70 -16.71 -0.62
C ASP A 123 -6.65 -15.61 -0.15
N LEU A 124 -7.80 -15.44 -0.83
CA LEU A 124 -8.92 -14.60 -0.42
C LEU A 124 -10.22 -15.43 -0.53
N PRO A 125 -10.58 -16.21 0.51
CA PRO A 125 -11.70 -17.16 0.44
C PRO A 125 -13.05 -16.54 0.09
N GLN A 126 -13.26 -15.27 0.44
CA GLN A 126 -14.49 -14.53 0.11
C GLN A 126 -14.59 -14.13 -1.37
N GLY A 127 -13.53 -14.29 -2.18
CA GLY A 127 -13.50 -13.95 -3.59
C GLY A 127 -13.32 -12.45 -3.90
N TYR A 128 -12.95 -11.65 -2.92
CA TYR A 128 -12.61 -10.23 -3.10
C TYR A 128 -11.63 -9.76 -2.02
N GLN A 129 -10.86 -8.74 -2.33
CA GLN A 129 -10.02 -8.01 -1.38
C GLN A 129 -10.74 -6.70 -1.00
N ILE A 130 -10.79 -6.41 0.28
CA ILE A 130 -11.27 -5.10 0.75
C ILE A 130 -10.10 -4.12 0.63
N SER A 131 -10.30 -3.07 -0.15
CA SER A 131 -9.28 -2.07 -0.48
C SER A 131 -9.91 -0.68 -0.57
N GLN A 132 -9.14 0.34 -0.92
CA GLN A 132 -9.63 1.70 -1.12
C GLN A 132 -9.13 2.22 -2.48
N LEU A 133 -10.03 2.54 -3.39
CA LEU A 133 -9.69 3.10 -4.70
C LEU A 133 -10.09 4.58 -4.81
N TYR A 134 -11.39 4.86 -4.63
CA TYR A 134 -11.94 6.20 -4.87
C TYR A 134 -11.86 7.12 -3.66
N HIS A 135 -11.83 6.55 -2.46
CA HIS A 135 -11.83 7.30 -1.20
C HIS A 135 -10.75 6.80 -0.25
N PRO A 136 -9.46 6.91 -0.65
CA PRO A 136 -8.35 6.49 0.20
C PRO A 136 -8.28 7.33 1.47
N ILE A 137 -7.79 6.76 2.55
CA ILE A 137 -7.64 7.46 3.82
C ILE A 137 -6.62 8.59 3.76
N VAL A 138 -5.58 8.44 2.92
CA VAL A 138 -4.51 9.42 2.73
C VAL A 138 -4.41 9.76 1.26
N GLY A 139 -4.44 11.05 0.96
CA GLY A 139 -4.29 11.61 -0.38
C GLY A 139 -2.83 11.88 -0.75
N GLU A 140 -2.62 12.93 -1.53
CA GLU A 140 -1.31 13.30 -2.05
C GLU A 140 -0.34 13.69 -0.95
N GLY A 141 0.92 13.34 -1.14
CA GLY A 141 2.01 13.67 -0.22
C GLY A 141 3.37 13.65 -0.92
N GLU A 142 4.41 13.77 -0.11
CA GLU A 142 5.78 13.78 -0.60
C GLU A 142 6.74 13.11 0.37
N VAL A 143 7.78 12.50 -0.17
CA VAL A 143 8.90 11.98 0.60
C VAL A 143 10.22 12.37 -0.05
N PHE A 144 11.19 12.78 0.77
CA PHE A 144 12.55 13.04 0.33
C PHE A 144 13.41 11.81 0.57
N VAL A 145 13.95 11.27 -0.50
CA VAL A 145 14.83 10.11 -0.48
C VAL A 145 16.28 10.59 -0.61
N GLU A 146 17.09 10.34 0.39
CA GLU A 146 18.52 10.59 0.34
C GLU A 146 19.19 9.54 -0.54
N MET A 147 19.94 10.01 -1.51
CA MET A 147 20.72 9.16 -2.42
C MET A 147 22.12 8.90 -1.84
N GLY A 148 22.72 7.77 -2.20
CA GLY A 148 24.05 7.41 -1.72
C GLY A 148 25.19 8.37 -2.17
N ASP A 149 24.92 9.25 -3.13
CA ASP A 149 25.84 10.28 -3.62
C ASP A 149 25.74 11.62 -2.86
N GLY A 150 24.95 11.68 -1.78
CA GLY A 150 24.72 12.88 -0.98
C GLY A 150 23.67 13.83 -1.56
N THR A 151 23.03 13.50 -2.67
CA THR A 151 21.87 14.22 -3.18
C THR A 151 20.59 13.71 -2.53
N ALA A 152 19.49 14.46 -2.67
CA ALA A 152 18.17 14.00 -2.28
C ALA A 152 17.21 14.17 -3.45
N ARG A 153 16.23 13.26 -3.55
CA ARG A 153 15.15 13.34 -4.52
C ARG A 153 13.81 13.41 -3.81
N MET A 154 12.93 14.24 -4.33
CA MET A 154 11.54 14.26 -3.89
C MET A 154 10.75 13.25 -4.72
N VAL A 155 10.03 12.36 -4.03
CA VAL A 155 9.09 11.41 -4.63
C VAL A 155 7.69 11.82 -4.22
N ARG A 156 6.81 11.98 -5.19
CA ARG A 156 5.40 12.26 -4.92
C ARG A 156 4.67 10.98 -4.56
N ILE A 157 3.85 11.08 -3.53
CA ILE A 157 2.90 10.05 -3.15
C ILE A 157 1.57 10.43 -3.77
N GLU A 158 0.98 9.53 -4.54
CA GLU A 158 -0.35 9.74 -5.11
C GLU A 158 -1.44 9.51 -4.06
N ARG A 159 -1.31 8.42 -3.33
CA ARG A 159 -2.20 8.07 -2.21
C ARG A 159 -1.59 6.99 -1.33
N ILE A 160 -2.12 6.87 -0.14
CA ILE A 160 -1.91 5.73 0.75
C ILE A 160 -3.27 5.19 1.16
N HIS A 161 -3.45 3.91 1.07
CA HIS A 161 -4.72 3.28 1.43
C HIS A 161 -4.54 2.04 2.28
N LEU A 162 -5.59 1.69 3.00
CA LEU A 162 -5.69 0.47 3.77
C LEU A 162 -6.26 -0.63 2.92
N GLU A 163 -5.68 -1.83 2.98
CA GLU A 163 -6.27 -2.98 2.33
C GLU A 163 -6.06 -4.27 3.13
N GLN A 164 -6.95 -5.21 2.92
CA GLN A 164 -6.84 -6.55 3.48
C GLN A 164 -5.62 -7.25 2.90
N ASP A 165 -4.81 -7.87 3.75
CA ASP A 165 -3.75 -8.75 3.30
C ASP A 165 -4.33 -10.06 2.77
N ALA A 166 -3.73 -10.61 1.74
CA ALA A 166 -4.07 -11.93 1.23
C ALA A 166 -3.40 -13.02 2.07
N GLY A 167 -3.98 -14.21 2.10
CA GLY A 167 -3.36 -15.36 2.73
C GLY A 167 -2.05 -15.75 2.01
N LYS A 168 -1.17 -16.41 2.75
CA LYS A 168 0.09 -16.91 2.22
C LYS A 168 -0.11 -18.29 1.60
N SER A 169 0.21 -18.44 0.31
CA SER A 169 0.26 -19.76 -0.32
C SER A 169 1.50 -20.53 0.15
N VAL A 170 1.29 -21.76 0.60
CA VAL A 170 2.33 -22.66 1.11
C VAL A 170 2.39 -23.89 0.20
N HIS A 171 3.54 -24.11 -0.43
CA HIS A 171 3.72 -25.17 -1.41
C HIS A 171 4.62 -26.31 -0.93
N ASP A 172 5.27 -26.13 0.20
CA ASP A 172 6.33 -27.03 0.67
C ASP A 172 5.80 -28.22 1.49
N MET A 173 4.52 -28.20 1.86
CA MET A 173 3.92 -29.23 2.73
C MET A 173 3.51 -30.49 1.98
N ASP A 174 3.10 -30.37 0.71
CA ASP A 174 2.67 -31.48 -0.12
C ASP A 174 2.91 -31.12 -1.60
N PRO A 175 3.63 -31.97 -2.36
CA PRO A 175 3.89 -31.69 -3.78
C PRO A 175 2.64 -31.69 -4.68
N ASN A 176 1.54 -32.26 -4.22
CA ASN A 176 0.30 -32.38 -4.99
C ASN A 176 -0.78 -31.37 -4.59
N ASN A 177 -0.60 -30.68 -3.47
CA ASN A 177 -1.58 -29.76 -2.92
C ASN A 177 -0.93 -28.43 -2.53
N SER A 178 -1.66 -27.35 -2.76
CA SER A 178 -1.30 -26.03 -2.22
C SER A 178 -2.20 -25.72 -1.03
N PHE A 179 -1.59 -25.26 0.03
CA PHE A 179 -2.29 -24.81 1.23
C PHE A 179 -2.25 -23.30 1.30
N VAL A 180 -3.21 -22.74 2.01
CA VAL A 180 -3.26 -21.30 2.27
C VAL A 180 -3.23 -21.08 3.77
N ASP A 181 -2.30 -20.25 4.22
CA ASP A 181 -2.23 -19.76 5.59
C ASP A 181 -2.88 -18.37 5.61
N LEU A 182 -3.95 -18.26 6.41
CA LEU A 182 -4.73 -17.03 6.57
C LEU A 182 -4.35 -16.22 7.83
N ASN A 183 -3.22 -16.57 8.50
CA ASN A 183 -2.74 -15.84 9.68
C ASN A 183 -2.47 -14.36 9.44
#